data_b746f2050ad5cdfcf59f18fc6a2061e5
#
_entry.id   b746f2050ad5cdfcf59f18fc6a2061e5
#
_cell.length_a   1.000
_cell.length_b   1.000
_cell.length_c   1.000
_cell.angle_alpha   90.00
_cell.angle_beta   90.00
_cell.angle_gamma   90.00
#
_symmetry.space_group_name_H-M   'P 1'
#
loop_
_entity.id
_entity.type
_entity.pdbx_description
1 polymer ?
#
loop_
_entity_poly.entity_id
_entity_poly.type
_entity_poly.pdbx_seq_one_letter_code
_entity_poly.pdbx_strand_id
1 'polypeptide(L)'
;MALDYARYGIRVNAVNPGTTDNPMYHEALEFLKNKRESAENAGVKIEGWIVSGKVTSPQNRVARAEEVADVILFLSSPEASNVTGIFMPVDGGFTAF
;
A
#
# COMPACT_ATOMS: atom_id res chain seq x y z
N MET A 1 0.97 -16.48 14.30
CA MET A 1 0.79 -17.54 13.28
C MET A 1 2.12 -18.11 12.77
N ALA A 2 3.08 -17.27 12.39
CA ALA A 2 4.34 -17.77 11.82
C ALA A 2 5.09 -18.71 12.75
N LEU A 3 5.21 -18.34 14.03
CA LEU A 3 5.91 -19.18 15.03
C LEU A 3 5.18 -20.49 15.31
N ASP A 4 3.85 -20.47 15.29
CA ASP A 4 3.05 -21.66 15.60
C ASP A 4 3.16 -22.72 14.52
N TYR A 5 3.29 -22.30 13.25
CA TYR A 5 3.27 -23.17 12.09
C TYR A 5 4.64 -23.49 11.52
N ALA A 6 5.70 -22.80 11.97
CA ALA A 6 7.05 -23.01 11.44
C ALA A 6 7.50 -24.47 11.54
N ARG A 7 7.19 -25.14 12.63
CA ARG A 7 7.55 -26.55 12.87
C ARG A 7 6.87 -27.54 11.90
N TYR A 8 5.80 -27.09 11.23
CA TYR A 8 5.11 -27.90 10.22
C TYR A 8 5.57 -27.59 8.79
N GLY A 9 6.60 -26.76 8.65
CA GLY A 9 7.08 -26.35 7.33
C GLY A 9 6.18 -25.31 6.64
N ILE A 10 5.31 -24.65 7.39
CA ILE A 10 4.41 -23.64 6.86
C ILE A 10 4.99 -22.27 7.14
N ARG A 11 5.13 -21.45 6.08
CA ARG A 11 5.59 -20.07 6.19
C ARG A 11 4.39 -19.13 6.17
N VAL A 12 4.43 -18.10 7.02
CA VAL A 12 3.36 -17.11 7.14
C VAL A 12 4.02 -15.72 7.12
N ASN A 13 3.72 -14.96 6.11
CA ASN A 13 4.23 -13.60 5.93
C ASN A 13 3.08 -12.65 5.61
N ALA A 14 3.29 -11.37 5.82
CA ALA A 14 2.32 -10.34 5.47
C ALA A 14 2.95 -9.35 4.49
N VAL A 15 2.15 -8.85 3.57
CA VAL A 15 2.52 -7.78 2.64
C VAL A 15 1.69 -6.55 2.98
N ASN A 16 2.37 -5.43 3.16
CA ASN A 16 1.74 -4.15 3.50
C ASN A 16 1.91 -3.19 2.32
N PRO A 17 0.97 -3.16 1.37
CA PRO A 17 1.06 -2.24 0.25
C PRO A 17 0.77 -0.81 0.68
N GLY A 18 1.47 0.13 0.08
CA GLY A 18 1.12 1.53 0.14
C GLY A 18 0.07 1.89 -0.91
N THR A 19 0.06 3.15 -1.33
CA THR A 19 -0.87 3.60 -2.37
C THR A 19 -0.60 2.86 -3.68
N THR A 20 -1.59 2.13 -4.14
CA THR A 20 -1.50 1.26 -5.31
C THR A 20 -2.56 1.64 -6.32
N ASP A 21 -2.17 1.63 -7.59
CA ASP A 21 -3.09 1.92 -8.70
C ASP A 21 -4.06 0.74 -8.89
N ASN A 22 -5.29 0.93 -8.43
CA ASN A 22 -6.37 -0.04 -8.51
C ASN A 22 -7.72 0.71 -8.50
N PRO A 23 -8.86 0.02 -8.76
CA PRO A 23 -10.17 0.65 -8.77
C PRO A 23 -10.51 1.39 -7.47
N MET A 24 -10.15 0.83 -6.33
CA MET A 24 -10.42 1.46 -5.03
C MET A 24 -9.66 2.79 -4.88
N TYR A 25 -8.42 2.86 -5.37
CA TYR A 25 -7.63 4.09 -5.37
C TYR A 25 -8.30 5.18 -6.22
N HIS A 26 -8.75 4.82 -7.42
CA HIS A 26 -9.43 5.77 -8.32
C HIS A 26 -10.75 6.25 -7.74
N GLU A 27 -11.53 5.37 -7.13
CA GLU A 27 -12.78 5.75 -6.45
C GLU A 27 -12.52 6.70 -5.28
N ALA A 28 -11.47 6.44 -4.49
CA ALA A 28 -11.09 7.30 -3.38
C ALA A 28 -10.66 8.69 -3.85
N LEU A 29 -9.88 8.77 -4.94
CA LEU A 29 -9.48 10.05 -5.52
C LEU A 29 -10.69 10.86 -5.99
N GLU A 30 -11.63 10.23 -6.67
CA GLU A 30 -12.83 10.90 -7.16
C GLU A 30 -13.69 11.41 -6.00
N PHE A 31 -13.87 10.59 -4.97
CA PHE A 31 -14.60 10.98 -3.77
C PHE A 31 -13.96 12.19 -3.09
N LEU A 32 -12.64 12.17 -2.92
CA LEU A 32 -11.89 13.26 -2.28
C LEU A 32 -11.95 14.54 -3.12
N LYS A 33 -11.85 14.42 -4.44
CA LYS A 33 -11.98 15.55 -5.37
C LYS A 33 -13.35 16.20 -5.24
N ASN A 34 -14.41 15.42 -5.21
CA ASN A 34 -15.77 15.94 -5.06
C ASN A 34 -15.95 16.64 -3.70
N LYS A 35 -15.43 16.08 -2.63
CA LYS A 35 -15.45 16.70 -1.31
C LYS A 35 -14.71 18.02 -1.28
N ARG A 36 -13.55 18.08 -1.92
CA ARG A 36 -12.75 19.30 -2.00
C ARG A 36 -13.50 20.39 -2.76
N GLU A 37 -14.08 20.07 -3.92
CA GLU A 37 -14.87 21.02 -4.69
C GLU A 37 -16.07 21.56 -3.88
N SER A 38 -16.79 20.68 -3.18
CA SER A 38 -17.90 21.08 -2.31
C SER A 38 -17.47 22.01 -1.19
N ALA A 39 -16.33 21.74 -0.57
CA ALA A 39 -15.78 22.56 0.49
C ALA A 39 -15.32 23.93 -0.04
N GLU A 40 -14.66 23.97 -1.18
CA GLU A 40 -14.22 25.21 -1.84
C GLU A 40 -15.42 26.08 -2.21
N ASN A 41 -16.49 25.49 -2.73
CA ASN A 41 -17.73 26.18 -3.06
C ASN A 41 -18.42 26.77 -1.81
N ALA A 42 -18.23 26.13 -0.65
CA ALA A 42 -18.73 26.62 0.64
C ALA A 42 -17.77 27.60 1.33
N GLY A 43 -16.67 27.98 0.68
CA GLY A 43 -15.67 28.91 1.23
C GLY A 43 -14.73 28.27 2.25
N VAL A 44 -14.66 26.96 2.31
CA VAL A 44 -13.77 26.22 3.22
C VAL A 44 -12.54 25.77 2.46
N LYS A 45 -11.35 26.11 2.96
CA LYS A 45 -10.08 25.66 2.43
C LYS A 45 -9.68 24.37 3.12
N ILE A 46 -9.57 23.27 2.36
CA ILE A 46 -9.12 21.99 2.88
C ILE A 46 -7.66 21.79 2.52
N GLU A 47 -6.83 21.56 3.53
CA GLU A 47 -5.41 21.27 3.38
C GLU A 47 -5.14 19.84 3.83
N GLY A 48 -4.19 19.19 3.17
CA GLY A 48 -3.73 17.86 3.50
C GLY A 48 -3.38 17.05 2.26
N TRP A 49 -2.45 16.16 2.41
CA TRP A 49 -1.90 15.38 1.30
C TRP A 49 -2.95 14.43 0.69
N ILE A 50 -3.82 13.84 1.50
CA ILE A 50 -4.88 12.94 1.01
C ILE A 50 -5.85 13.70 0.11
N VAL A 51 -6.26 14.88 0.55
CA VAL A 51 -7.25 15.70 -0.17
C VAL A 51 -6.63 16.38 -1.38
N SER A 52 -5.33 16.69 -1.32
CA SER A 52 -4.62 17.28 -2.45
C SER A 52 -4.30 16.28 -3.57
N GLY A 53 -4.49 14.98 -3.33
CA GLY A 53 -4.15 13.94 -4.29
C GLY A 53 -2.65 13.73 -4.49
N LYS A 54 -1.83 14.25 -3.60
CA LYS A 54 -0.38 14.09 -3.67
C LYS A 54 0.04 12.68 -3.31
N VAL A 55 0.97 12.14 -4.06
CA VAL A 55 1.64 10.89 -3.70
C VAL A 55 2.63 11.19 -2.57
N THR A 56 2.55 10.40 -1.50
CA THR A 56 3.32 10.65 -0.28
C THR A 56 4.52 9.75 -0.10
N SER A 57 4.71 8.77 -0.98
CA SER A 57 5.89 7.90 -0.88
C SER A 57 7.16 8.64 -1.31
N PRO A 58 8.33 8.30 -0.72
CA PRO A 58 9.60 8.84 -1.16
C PRO A 58 9.91 8.64 -2.65
N GLN A 59 9.40 7.58 -3.26
CA GLN A 59 9.52 7.38 -4.70
C GLN A 59 8.64 8.31 -5.52
N ASN A 60 7.75 9.04 -4.86
CA ASN A 60 6.86 10.03 -5.46
C ASN A 60 6.02 9.48 -6.62
N ARG A 61 5.53 8.29 -6.46
CA ARG A 61 4.64 7.63 -7.42
C ARG A 61 3.72 6.62 -6.74
N VAL A 62 2.63 6.30 -7.41
CA VAL A 62 1.72 5.23 -7.02
C VAL A 62 2.31 3.91 -7.52
N ALA A 63 2.23 2.87 -6.71
CA ALA A 63 2.67 1.55 -7.13
C ALA A 63 1.71 0.95 -8.16
N ARG A 64 2.23 0.16 -9.08
CA ARG A 64 1.42 -0.69 -9.94
C ARG A 64 0.99 -1.93 -9.16
N ALA A 65 -0.18 -2.45 -9.45
CA ALA A 65 -0.67 -3.68 -8.81
C ALA A 65 0.30 -4.85 -8.97
N GLU A 66 0.97 -4.94 -10.14
CA GLU A 66 1.97 -5.95 -10.44
C GLU A 66 3.18 -5.90 -9.50
N GLU A 67 3.56 -4.71 -9.04
CA GLU A 67 4.68 -4.57 -8.11
C GLU A 67 4.38 -5.19 -6.74
N VAL A 68 3.14 -5.10 -6.29
CA VAL A 68 2.69 -5.79 -5.08
C VAL A 68 2.58 -7.30 -5.32
N ALA A 69 2.02 -7.68 -6.47
CA ALA A 69 1.88 -9.09 -6.86
C ALA A 69 3.23 -9.80 -6.96
N ASP A 70 4.26 -9.13 -7.47
CA ASP A 70 5.61 -9.69 -7.60
C ASP A 70 6.21 -10.02 -6.22
N VAL A 71 5.97 -9.19 -5.22
CA VAL A 71 6.41 -9.47 -3.84
C VAL A 71 5.68 -10.68 -3.27
N ILE A 72 4.37 -10.77 -3.48
CA ILE A 72 3.57 -11.92 -3.04
C ILE A 72 4.07 -13.20 -3.72
N LEU A 73 4.37 -13.14 -5.01
CA LEU A 73 4.90 -14.26 -5.77
C LEU A 73 6.24 -14.72 -5.18
N PHE A 74 7.16 -13.79 -4.92
CA PHE A 74 8.46 -14.13 -4.32
C PHE A 74 8.29 -14.80 -2.95
N LEU A 75 7.47 -14.21 -2.07
CA LEU A 75 7.25 -14.76 -0.73
C LEU A 75 6.57 -16.13 -0.76
N SER A 76 5.81 -16.42 -1.80
CA SER A 76 5.13 -17.70 -2.00
C SER A 76 6.00 -18.74 -2.68
N SER A 77 7.17 -18.36 -3.18
CA SER A 77 8.03 -19.22 -3.98
C SER A 77 9.09 -19.93 -3.13
N PRO A 78 9.73 -21.01 -3.67
CA PRO A 78 10.83 -21.69 -2.99
C PRO A 78 12.04 -20.80 -2.71
N GLU A 79 12.23 -19.72 -3.49
CA GLU A 79 13.31 -18.75 -3.26
C GLU A 79 13.21 -18.06 -1.90
N ALA A 80 12.00 -17.97 -1.34
CA ALA A 80 11.77 -17.42 0.00
C ALA A 80 11.66 -18.50 1.07
N SER A 81 12.28 -19.66 0.87
CA SER A 81 12.10 -20.84 1.74
C SER A 81 12.52 -20.61 3.21
N ASN A 82 13.41 -19.67 3.48
CA ASN A 82 13.81 -19.32 4.84
C ASN A 82 13.20 -18.01 5.33
N VAL A 83 12.11 -17.56 4.71
CA VAL A 83 11.43 -16.30 5.06
C VAL A 83 10.07 -16.61 5.67
N THR A 84 9.92 -16.34 6.95
CA THR A 84 8.64 -16.46 7.66
C THR A 84 8.57 -15.41 8.78
N GLY A 85 7.37 -14.98 9.11
CA GLY A 85 7.13 -14.06 10.22
C GLY A 85 7.44 -12.60 9.91
N ILE A 86 7.56 -12.22 8.65
CA ILE A 86 7.85 -10.84 8.28
C ILE A 86 6.61 -10.06 7.85
N PHE A 87 6.70 -8.75 8.00
CA PHE A 87 5.80 -7.78 7.39
C PHE A 87 6.61 -7.04 6.33
N MET A 88 6.27 -7.26 5.06
CA MET A 88 7.00 -6.67 3.93
C MET A 88 6.28 -5.43 3.42
N PRO A 89 6.77 -4.21 3.71
CA PRO A 89 6.20 -3.01 3.12
C PRO A 89 6.49 -2.94 1.62
N VAL A 90 5.46 -2.63 0.83
CA VAL A 90 5.59 -2.36 -0.61
C VAL A 90 4.96 -0.99 -0.85
N ASP A 91 5.62 0.05 -0.39
CA ASP A 91 5.05 1.38 -0.20
C ASP A 91 5.94 2.52 -0.73
N GLY A 92 6.91 2.20 -1.57
CA GLY A 92 7.80 3.20 -2.13
C GLY A 92 8.66 3.92 -1.09
N GLY A 93 8.86 3.33 0.08
CA GLY A 93 9.67 3.88 1.15
C GLY A 93 8.88 4.67 2.20
N PHE A 94 7.56 4.70 2.11
CA PHE A 94 6.72 5.50 3.03
C PHE A 94 7.00 5.18 4.51
N THR A 95 7.20 3.91 4.86
CA THR A 95 7.47 3.50 6.24
C THR A 95 8.95 3.45 6.62
N ALA A 96 9.82 3.90 5.74
CA ALA A 96 11.27 3.89 5.99
C ALA A 96 11.77 5.05 6.85
N PHE A 97 10.89 5.97 7.23
CA PHE A 97 11.20 7.12 8.06
C PHE A 97 11.31 6.76 9.53
#